data_45f9a1d8a8781a285605e7681a736968
#
_entry.id   45f9a1d8a8781a285605e7681a736968
#
_cell.length_a   1.000
_cell.length_b   1.000
_cell.length_c   1.000
_cell.angle_alpha   90.00
_cell.angle_beta   90.00
_cell.angle_gamma   90.00
#
_symmetry.space_group_name_H-M   'P 1'
#
loop_
_entity.id
_entity.type
_entity.pdbx_description
1 polymer ?
#
loop_
_entity_poly.entity_id
_entity_poly.type
_entity_poly.pdbx_seq_one_letter_code
_entity_poly.pdbx_strand_id
1 'polypeptide(L)'
;MLFRSIEKLEGLRAVPGVEFLQPYGLSGDHGITLEECAPFGVIGAVTPSTHSIPTVACNIISMVAAGNSVVFNAHPGAAKCALAAVRVFNEAIHRDLGIENLACLIDPPTLDSFQALAKNDHVKLLCVTGGPGVVKAAMASGKRAVCAGPGNPPVLVDGTSCLERAAQQVILGASYDNNVLCIGEKEVFVLDRIFDAFLAALEKSGACRLSSAQLERLTQAAFTFPPGHGGGCAEPVVNRALIGKDVPVLAQAAGVNAPAGTPLLFAETEANHPFVQEEQMMPFLPVVRVRSVEEGIEGARIAERGYKHSAMIHSHDVANMTAMAKALETTLFVKNGSCLAGLGNGGEGYSNFSIATTTGEGICNPRTFTRMRRCVMVDKLRIF
;
A
#
# COMPACT_ATOMS: atom_id res chain seq x y z
N MET A 1 7.95 -14.70 10.52
CA MET A 1 7.19 -14.46 9.27
C MET A 1 5.77 -15.05 9.28
N LEU A 2 5.53 -16.24 9.84
CA LEU A 2 4.18 -16.88 9.81
C LEU A 2 3.10 -16.09 10.58
N PHE A 3 3.45 -15.52 11.75
CA PHE A 3 2.46 -14.83 12.61
C PHE A 3 1.89 -13.55 12.00
N ARG A 4 2.67 -12.79 11.26
CA ARG A 4 2.22 -11.55 10.60
C ARG A 4 1.30 -11.83 9.41
N SER A 5 1.38 -13.01 8.81
CA SER A 5 0.47 -13.45 7.75
C SER A 5 -0.93 -13.77 8.26
N ILE A 6 -1.08 -14.24 9.52
CA ILE A 6 -2.39 -14.55 10.12
C ILE A 6 -3.22 -13.28 10.29
N GLU A 7 -2.65 -12.22 10.87
CA GLU A 7 -3.33 -10.92 11.02
C GLU A 7 -3.79 -10.35 9.66
N LYS A 8 -2.95 -10.47 8.62
CA LYS A 8 -3.33 -10.06 7.26
C LYS A 8 -4.44 -10.93 6.68
N LEU A 9 -4.47 -12.23 6.99
CA LEU A 9 -5.53 -13.13 6.55
C LEU A 9 -6.86 -12.84 7.27
N GLU A 10 -6.82 -12.42 8.53
CA GLU A 10 -8.03 -11.95 9.22
C GLU A 10 -8.63 -10.73 8.53
N GLY A 11 -7.78 -9.80 8.04
CA GLY A 11 -8.20 -8.66 7.23
C GLY A 11 -8.91 -9.04 5.92
N LEU A 12 -8.74 -10.29 5.41
CA LEU A 12 -9.45 -10.75 4.21
C LEU A 12 -10.97 -10.85 4.40
N ARG A 13 -11.45 -10.95 5.64
CA ARG A 13 -12.90 -10.91 5.94
C ARG A 13 -13.56 -9.60 5.58
N ALA A 14 -12.77 -8.52 5.50
CA ALA A 14 -13.23 -7.20 5.08
C ALA A 14 -13.06 -6.94 3.58
N VAL A 15 -12.61 -7.94 2.79
CA VAL A 15 -12.53 -7.80 1.33
C VAL A 15 -13.93 -7.92 0.74
N PRO A 16 -14.39 -6.93 -0.05
CA PRO A 16 -15.74 -6.93 -0.58
C PRO A 16 -15.94 -8.00 -1.65
N GLY A 17 -17.18 -8.52 -1.70
CA GLY A 17 -17.67 -9.51 -2.67
C GLY A 17 -18.70 -8.93 -3.63
N VAL A 18 -19.67 -9.77 -3.98
CA VAL A 18 -20.72 -9.46 -4.97
C VAL A 18 -21.64 -8.31 -4.54
N GLU A 19 -21.70 -7.98 -3.26
CA GLU A 19 -22.49 -6.86 -2.74
C GLU A 19 -22.07 -5.50 -3.32
N PHE A 20 -20.87 -5.39 -3.86
CA PHE A 20 -20.36 -4.20 -4.56
C PHE A 20 -20.85 -4.11 -6.02
N LEU A 21 -21.50 -5.13 -6.54
CA LEU A 21 -21.90 -5.27 -7.96
C LEU A 21 -23.40 -5.05 -8.15
N GLN A 22 -24.05 -4.35 -7.24
CA GLN A 22 -25.50 -4.08 -7.34
C GLN A 22 -25.82 -3.35 -8.66
N PRO A 23 -26.81 -3.84 -9.42
CA PRO A 23 -27.26 -3.16 -10.63
C PRO A 23 -27.91 -1.83 -10.28
N TYR A 24 -27.87 -0.90 -11.21
CA TYR A 24 -28.53 0.39 -11.10
C TYR A 24 -29.65 0.50 -12.12
N GLY A 25 -30.83 0.88 -11.67
CA GLY A 25 -32.02 1.03 -12.50
C GLY A 25 -32.55 2.45 -12.49
N LEU A 26 -32.92 2.96 -13.66
CA LEU A 26 -33.62 4.22 -13.86
C LEU A 26 -34.97 3.94 -14.53
N SER A 27 -36.07 4.42 -13.95
CA SER A 27 -37.41 4.35 -14.52
C SER A 27 -37.97 5.75 -14.74
N GLY A 28 -38.64 5.97 -15.87
CA GLY A 28 -39.28 7.25 -16.22
C GLY A 28 -40.31 7.11 -17.32
N ASP A 29 -40.84 8.26 -17.81
CA ASP A 29 -41.88 8.31 -18.82
C ASP A 29 -41.44 7.73 -20.20
N HIS A 30 -40.10 7.58 -20.40
CA HIS A 30 -39.54 7.03 -21.63
C HIS A 30 -39.08 5.57 -21.52
N GLY A 31 -39.42 4.88 -20.41
CA GLY A 31 -39.08 3.47 -20.20
C GLY A 31 -38.12 3.22 -19.04
N ILE A 32 -37.33 2.16 -19.13
CA ILE A 32 -36.36 1.73 -18.09
C ILE A 32 -34.97 1.58 -18.68
N THR A 33 -33.97 2.03 -17.93
CA THR A 33 -32.56 1.75 -18.19
C THR A 33 -31.99 0.92 -17.02
N LEU A 34 -31.32 -0.17 -17.34
CA LEU A 34 -30.56 -0.98 -16.39
C LEU A 34 -29.08 -0.88 -16.68
N GLU A 35 -28.28 -0.64 -15.66
CA GLU A 35 -26.83 -0.70 -15.72
C GLU A 35 -26.31 -1.83 -14.84
N GLU A 36 -25.47 -2.67 -15.41
CA GLU A 36 -24.93 -3.84 -14.75
C GLU A 36 -23.41 -3.93 -14.93
N CYS A 37 -22.75 -4.48 -13.92
CA CYS A 37 -21.34 -4.82 -13.95
C CYS A 37 -21.15 -6.13 -14.73
N ALA A 38 -20.24 -6.14 -15.73
CA ALA A 38 -19.93 -7.33 -16.49
C ALA A 38 -18.42 -7.64 -16.43
N PRO A 39 -18.01 -8.92 -16.45
CA PRO A 39 -16.61 -9.31 -16.38
C PRO A 39 -15.81 -8.84 -17.62
N PHE A 40 -14.50 -8.72 -17.46
CA PHE A 40 -13.56 -8.60 -18.56
C PHE A 40 -13.26 -9.97 -19.19
N GLY A 41 -13.30 -11.05 -18.40
CA GLY A 41 -12.92 -12.40 -18.76
C GLY A 41 -11.65 -12.85 -18.06
N VAL A 42 -10.52 -12.94 -18.75
CA VAL A 42 -9.24 -13.31 -18.15
C VAL A 42 -8.47 -12.06 -17.76
N ILE A 43 -8.02 -12.01 -16.50
CA ILE A 43 -7.17 -10.95 -15.95
C ILE A 43 -5.75 -11.49 -15.74
N GLY A 44 -4.75 -10.77 -16.20
CA GLY A 44 -3.35 -11.02 -15.87
C GLY A 44 -2.97 -10.24 -14.62
N ALA A 45 -2.46 -10.90 -13.58
CA ALA A 45 -2.12 -10.24 -12.33
C ALA A 45 -0.65 -10.44 -11.94
N VAL A 46 0.03 -9.34 -11.56
CA VAL A 46 1.38 -9.38 -10.98
C VAL A 46 1.26 -9.06 -9.50
N THR A 47 1.89 -9.87 -8.66
CA THR A 47 1.86 -9.70 -7.21
C THR A 47 3.25 -9.47 -6.64
N PRO A 48 3.39 -8.63 -5.59
CA PRO A 48 4.67 -8.26 -5.01
C PRO A 48 5.25 -9.38 -4.13
N SER A 49 6.52 -9.24 -3.76
CA SER A 49 7.15 -10.11 -2.74
C SER A 49 6.76 -9.74 -1.32
N THR A 50 6.40 -8.49 -1.07
CA THR A 50 6.12 -7.94 0.27
C THR A 50 4.82 -8.48 0.89
N HIS A 51 3.77 -8.70 0.07
CA HIS A 51 2.43 -9.13 0.51
C HIS A 51 1.85 -10.19 -0.42
N SER A 52 2.62 -11.21 -0.78
CA SER A 52 2.24 -12.17 -1.83
C SER A 52 0.88 -12.84 -1.55
N ILE A 53 0.73 -13.53 -0.42
CA ILE A 53 -0.49 -14.27 -0.08
C ILE A 53 -1.71 -13.34 0.05
N PRO A 54 -1.66 -12.23 0.83
CA PRO A 54 -2.79 -11.32 0.94
C PRO A 54 -3.21 -10.71 -0.40
N THR A 55 -2.25 -10.31 -1.25
CA THR A 55 -2.55 -9.74 -2.57
C THR A 55 -3.20 -10.77 -3.49
N VAL A 56 -2.67 -12.01 -3.54
CA VAL A 56 -3.28 -13.10 -4.30
C VAL A 56 -4.71 -13.36 -3.83
N ALA A 57 -4.92 -13.45 -2.52
CA ALA A 57 -6.23 -13.72 -1.95
C ALA A 57 -7.25 -12.59 -2.26
N CYS A 58 -6.89 -11.33 -2.01
CA CYS A 58 -7.76 -10.18 -2.32
C CYS A 58 -8.12 -10.12 -3.82
N ASN A 59 -7.13 -10.37 -4.68
CA ASN A 59 -7.34 -10.34 -6.12
C ASN A 59 -8.24 -11.51 -6.57
N ILE A 60 -8.07 -12.73 -6.04
CA ILE A 60 -8.98 -13.84 -6.36
C ILE A 60 -10.38 -13.51 -5.91
N ILE A 61 -10.59 -13.07 -4.66
CA ILE A 61 -11.92 -12.72 -4.13
C ILE A 61 -12.58 -11.66 -5.01
N SER A 62 -11.91 -10.55 -5.27
CA SER A 62 -12.50 -9.44 -6.03
C SER A 62 -12.71 -9.76 -7.51
N MET A 63 -11.77 -10.45 -8.15
CA MET A 63 -11.85 -10.77 -9.59
C MET A 63 -12.86 -11.87 -9.87
N VAL A 64 -12.92 -12.92 -9.04
CA VAL A 64 -13.89 -14.00 -9.18
C VAL A 64 -15.29 -13.53 -8.82
N ALA A 65 -15.48 -12.72 -7.77
CA ALA A 65 -16.76 -12.08 -7.47
C ALA A 65 -17.28 -11.25 -8.66
N ALA A 66 -16.38 -10.61 -9.42
CA ALA A 66 -16.70 -9.87 -10.64
C ALA A 66 -16.89 -10.75 -11.89
N GLY A 67 -16.85 -12.09 -11.75
CA GLY A 67 -17.06 -13.04 -12.84
C GLY A 67 -15.84 -13.27 -13.74
N ASN A 68 -14.63 -12.89 -13.32
CA ASN A 68 -13.41 -13.11 -14.08
C ASN A 68 -12.67 -14.36 -13.61
N SER A 69 -11.76 -14.86 -14.47
CA SER A 69 -10.66 -15.72 -14.09
C SER A 69 -9.36 -14.91 -14.03
N VAL A 70 -8.36 -15.41 -13.30
CA VAL A 70 -7.09 -14.70 -13.12
C VAL A 70 -5.88 -15.60 -13.35
N VAL A 71 -4.88 -15.08 -14.04
CA VAL A 71 -3.57 -15.72 -14.23
C VAL A 71 -2.51 -14.85 -13.56
N PHE A 72 -1.89 -15.40 -12.51
CA PHE A 72 -0.85 -14.74 -11.75
C PHE A 72 0.55 -14.95 -12.33
N ASN A 73 1.31 -13.86 -12.41
CA ASN A 73 2.76 -13.85 -12.57
C ASN A 73 3.36 -13.24 -11.30
N ALA A 74 3.58 -14.05 -10.28
CA ALA A 74 4.03 -13.60 -8.98
C ALA A 74 5.49 -13.13 -9.00
N HIS A 75 5.88 -12.30 -8.02
CA HIS A 75 7.30 -11.99 -7.84
C HIS A 75 8.12 -13.26 -7.59
N PRO A 76 9.27 -13.49 -8.27
CA PRO A 76 10.03 -14.75 -8.15
C PRO A 76 10.39 -15.14 -6.71
N GLY A 77 10.73 -14.15 -5.86
CA GLY A 77 11.03 -14.36 -4.43
C GLY A 77 9.86 -14.82 -3.58
N ALA A 78 8.62 -14.78 -4.10
CA ALA A 78 7.40 -15.18 -3.38
C ALA A 78 6.56 -16.20 -4.16
N ALA A 79 7.08 -16.76 -5.26
CA ALA A 79 6.35 -17.67 -6.15
C ALA A 79 5.77 -18.89 -5.41
N LYS A 80 6.54 -19.51 -4.50
CA LYS A 80 6.07 -20.64 -3.70
C LYS A 80 4.89 -20.30 -2.79
N CYS A 81 4.90 -19.12 -2.18
CA CYS A 81 3.80 -18.66 -1.32
C CYS A 81 2.55 -18.36 -2.17
N ALA A 82 2.73 -17.72 -3.31
CA ALA A 82 1.64 -17.43 -4.25
C ALA A 82 1.01 -18.73 -4.77
N LEU A 83 1.84 -19.74 -5.14
CA LEU A 83 1.37 -21.04 -5.60
C LEU A 83 0.54 -21.75 -4.52
N ALA A 84 0.99 -21.73 -3.27
CA ALA A 84 0.26 -22.33 -2.16
C ALA A 84 -1.12 -21.66 -1.98
N ALA A 85 -1.19 -20.32 -2.04
CA ALA A 85 -2.45 -19.58 -1.96
C ALA A 85 -3.40 -19.95 -3.12
N VAL A 86 -2.92 -19.94 -4.36
CA VAL A 86 -3.74 -20.28 -5.54
C VAL A 86 -4.31 -21.71 -5.43
N ARG A 87 -3.51 -22.68 -4.94
CA ARG A 87 -3.98 -24.06 -4.74
C ARG A 87 -5.13 -24.13 -3.73
N VAL A 88 -4.98 -23.49 -2.57
CA VAL A 88 -6.02 -23.48 -1.53
C VAL A 88 -7.32 -22.88 -2.05
N PHE A 89 -7.24 -21.77 -2.81
CA PHE A 89 -8.44 -21.18 -3.41
C PHE A 89 -9.08 -22.07 -4.46
N ASN A 90 -8.31 -22.70 -5.35
CA ASN A 90 -8.85 -23.62 -6.35
C ASN A 90 -9.47 -24.87 -5.72
N GLU A 91 -8.85 -25.43 -4.68
CA GLU A 91 -9.42 -26.56 -3.92
C GLU A 91 -10.78 -26.20 -3.30
N ALA A 92 -10.89 -25.00 -2.70
CA ALA A 92 -12.15 -24.51 -2.15
C ALA A 92 -13.21 -24.30 -3.25
N ILE A 93 -12.85 -23.64 -4.35
CA ILE A 93 -13.74 -23.37 -5.49
C ILE A 93 -14.22 -24.70 -6.11
N HIS A 94 -13.30 -25.65 -6.33
CA HIS A 94 -13.67 -26.95 -6.90
C HIS A 94 -14.59 -27.74 -5.97
N ARG A 95 -14.30 -27.79 -4.68
CA ARG A 95 -15.13 -28.47 -3.69
C ARG A 95 -16.56 -27.92 -3.64
N ASP A 96 -16.71 -26.60 -3.68
CA ASP A 96 -17.99 -25.93 -3.44
C ASP A 96 -18.80 -25.72 -4.74
N LEU A 97 -18.13 -25.57 -5.89
CA LEU A 97 -18.74 -25.23 -7.18
C LEU A 97 -18.46 -26.21 -8.32
N GLY A 98 -17.53 -27.15 -8.16
CA GLY A 98 -17.10 -28.05 -9.23
C GLY A 98 -16.37 -27.36 -10.39
N ILE A 99 -15.93 -26.10 -10.21
CA ILE A 99 -15.24 -25.32 -11.24
C ILE A 99 -13.73 -25.42 -11.02
N GLU A 100 -12.98 -25.54 -12.11
CA GLU A 100 -11.52 -25.61 -12.09
C GLU A 100 -10.89 -24.40 -12.77
N ASN A 101 -9.66 -24.08 -12.37
CA ASN A 101 -8.79 -23.10 -13.04
C ASN A 101 -9.34 -21.65 -13.09
N LEU A 102 -10.18 -21.24 -12.13
CA LEU A 102 -10.54 -19.82 -12.01
C LEU A 102 -9.35 -18.96 -11.58
N ALA A 103 -8.41 -19.51 -10.83
CA ALA A 103 -7.15 -18.88 -10.49
C ALA A 103 -5.98 -19.75 -10.95
N CYS A 104 -5.12 -19.23 -11.79
CA CYS A 104 -3.92 -19.91 -12.29
C CYS A 104 -2.66 -19.14 -11.90
N LEU A 105 -1.52 -19.81 -11.86
CA LEU A 105 -0.23 -19.17 -11.59
C LEU A 105 0.82 -19.74 -12.54
N ILE A 106 1.63 -18.84 -13.12
CA ILE A 106 2.77 -19.22 -13.97
C ILE A 106 3.94 -19.62 -13.06
N ASP A 107 4.50 -20.79 -13.26
CA ASP A 107 5.64 -21.33 -12.51
C ASP A 107 6.70 -21.93 -13.47
N PRO A 108 7.93 -21.43 -13.49
CA PRO A 108 8.44 -20.27 -12.75
C PRO A 108 7.99 -18.92 -13.36
N PRO A 109 7.72 -17.89 -12.54
CA PRO A 109 7.44 -16.55 -13.01
C PRO A 109 8.73 -15.84 -13.46
N THR A 110 8.69 -15.21 -14.63
CA THR A 110 9.81 -14.47 -15.23
C THR A 110 9.32 -13.15 -15.85
N LEU A 111 10.25 -12.30 -16.31
CA LEU A 111 9.90 -11.13 -17.10
C LEU A 111 9.32 -11.53 -18.46
N ASP A 112 9.83 -12.61 -19.07
CA ASP A 112 9.32 -13.11 -20.35
C ASP A 112 7.89 -13.65 -20.20
N SER A 113 7.60 -14.37 -19.12
CA SER A 113 6.23 -14.82 -18.83
C SER A 113 5.27 -13.66 -18.56
N PHE A 114 5.74 -12.58 -17.91
CA PHE A 114 4.95 -11.35 -17.80
C PHE A 114 4.68 -10.72 -19.18
N GLN A 115 5.69 -10.63 -20.06
CA GLN A 115 5.50 -10.08 -21.38
C GLN A 115 4.53 -10.93 -22.23
N ALA A 116 4.63 -12.26 -22.13
CA ALA A 116 3.70 -13.18 -22.78
C ALA A 116 2.26 -12.96 -22.26
N LEU A 117 2.08 -12.83 -20.95
CA LEU A 117 0.78 -12.53 -20.33
C LEU A 117 0.22 -11.18 -20.80
N ALA A 118 1.06 -10.14 -20.82
CA ALA A 118 0.68 -8.79 -21.26
C ALA A 118 0.32 -8.71 -22.74
N LYS A 119 0.90 -9.57 -23.59
CA LYS A 119 0.62 -9.62 -25.03
C LYS A 119 -0.51 -10.57 -25.42
N ASN A 120 -0.91 -11.49 -24.52
CA ASN A 120 -1.90 -12.52 -24.84
C ASN A 120 -3.28 -11.92 -25.10
N ASP A 121 -3.89 -12.25 -26.25
CA ASP A 121 -5.18 -11.65 -26.69
C ASP A 121 -6.37 -12.05 -25.80
N HIS A 122 -6.31 -13.15 -25.08
CA HIS A 122 -7.36 -13.56 -24.15
C HIS A 122 -7.30 -12.78 -22.82
N VAL A 123 -6.14 -12.24 -22.44
CA VAL A 123 -6.01 -11.36 -21.27
C VAL A 123 -6.52 -9.98 -21.63
N LYS A 124 -7.57 -9.53 -20.95
CA LYS A 124 -8.27 -8.27 -21.26
C LYS A 124 -7.92 -7.12 -20.32
N LEU A 125 -7.42 -7.43 -19.15
CA LEU A 125 -7.02 -6.46 -18.13
C LEU A 125 -5.75 -6.94 -17.44
N LEU A 126 -4.86 -6.02 -17.08
CA LEU A 126 -3.71 -6.28 -16.22
C LEU A 126 -3.93 -5.63 -14.86
N CYS A 127 -3.70 -6.39 -13.78
CA CYS A 127 -3.67 -5.87 -12.40
C CYS A 127 -2.24 -6.06 -11.86
N VAL A 128 -1.52 -4.97 -11.67
CA VAL A 128 -0.08 -5.02 -11.35
C VAL A 128 0.21 -4.29 -10.06
N THR A 129 0.68 -5.04 -9.06
CA THR A 129 1.25 -4.48 -7.83
C THR A 129 2.75 -4.78 -7.81
N GLY A 130 3.58 -3.75 -7.91
CA GLY A 130 5.02 -3.94 -7.98
C GLY A 130 5.82 -2.65 -8.18
N GLY A 131 7.11 -2.81 -8.38
CA GLY A 131 8.02 -1.67 -8.56
C GLY A 131 7.80 -0.89 -9.87
N PRO A 132 8.43 0.30 -10.02
CA PRO A 132 8.19 1.22 -11.14
C PRO A 132 8.38 0.59 -12.52
N GLY A 133 9.33 -0.34 -12.65
CA GLY A 133 9.63 -0.98 -13.94
C GLY A 133 8.50 -1.84 -14.49
N VAL A 134 7.90 -2.70 -13.65
CA VAL A 134 6.79 -3.58 -14.07
C VAL A 134 5.50 -2.78 -14.26
N VAL A 135 5.27 -1.75 -13.46
CA VAL A 135 4.14 -0.82 -13.60
C VAL A 135 4.23 -0.08 -14.95
N LYS A 136 5.39 0.49 -15.26
CA LYS A 136 5.63 1.15 -16.56
C LYS A 136 5.41 0.20 -17.75
N ALA A 137 5.89 -1.04 -17.63
CA ALA A 137 5.72 -2.05 -18.68
C ALA A 137 4.24 -2.45 -18.85
N ALA A 138 3.47 -2.55 -17.78
CA ALA A 138 2.03 -2.82 -17.83
C ALA A 138 1.26 -1.68 -18.50
N MET A 139 1.54 -0.44 -18.13
CA MET A 139 0.91 0.75 -18.73
C MET A 139 1.26 0.91 -20.21
N ALA A 140 2.46 0.49 -20.63
CA ALA A 140 2.89 0.53 -22.03
C ALA A 140 2.38 -0.64 -22.87
N SER A 141 1.70 -1.63 -22.29
CA SER A 141 1.26 -2.85 -22.99
C SER A 141 0.14 -2.66 -24.00
N GLY A 142 -0.54 -1.50 -23.98
CA GLY A 142 -1.73 -1.23 -24.77
C GLY A 142 -3.02 -1.85 -24.22
N LYS A 143 -2.95 -2.60 -23.11
CA LYS A 143 -4.12 -3.13 -22.39
C LYS A 143 -4.56 -2.15 -21.28
N ARG A 144 -5.83 -2.28 -20.88
CA ARG A 144 -6.25 -1.65 -19.62
C ARG A 144 -5.41 -2.22 -18.47
N ALA A 145 -4.80 -1.33 -17.71
CA ALA A 145 -3.98 -1.69 -16.57
C ALA A 145 -4.50 -0.99 -15.31
N VAL A 146 -4.55 -1.75 -14.22
CA VAL A 146 -4.82 -1.29 -12.84
C VAL A 146 -3.50 -1.47 -12.09
N CYS A 147 -2.84 -0.37 -11.73
CA CYS A 147 -1.46 -0.40 -11.28
C CYS A 147 -1.27 0.22 -9.89
N ALA A 148 -0.67 -0.54 -9.01
CA ALA A 148 -0.20 -0.13 -7.69
C ALA A 148 1.33 -0.03 -7.69
N GLY A 149 1.84 1.17 -7.45
CA GLY A 149 3.27 1.50 -7.42
C GLY A 149 3.85 1.56 -6.00
N PRO A 150 5.04 2.13 -5.84
CA PRO A 150 5.68 2.38 -4.55
C PRO A 150 4.93 3.45 -3.75
N GLY A 151 5.23 3.54 -2.45
CA GLY A 151 4.72 4.59 -1.58
C GLY A 151 5.75 5.02 -0.55
N ASN A 152 5.81 6.31 -0.25
CA ASN A 152 6.58 6.88 0.84
C ASN A 152 5.65 7.72 1.71
N PRO A 153 4.83 7.09 2.59
CA PRO A 153 3.75 7.76 3.29
C PRO A 153 4.21 8.63 4.45
N PRO A 154 4.03 9.97 4.35
CA PRO A 154 4.39 10.89 5.42
C PRO A 154 3.32 11.00 6.49
N VAL A 155 3.76 11.33 7.69
CA VAL A 155 2.92 11.69 8.84
C VAL A 155 3.16 13.14 9.24
N LEU A 156 2.11 13.89 9.55
CA LEU A 156 2.21 15.20 10.20
C LEU A 156 1.60 15.12 11.60
N VAL A 157 2.33 15.61 12.60
CA VAL A 157 1.84 15.73 13.99
C VAL A 157 1.81 17.22 14.37
N ASP A 158 0.62 17.77 14.53
CA ASP A 158 0.45 19.18 14.89
C ASP A 158 0.22 19.40 16.40
N GLY A 159 0.21 20.66 16.81
CA GLY A 159 0.11 21.04 18.22
C GLY A 159 -1.26 20.82 18.85
N THR A 160 -2.25 20.34 18.12
CA THR A 160 -3.58 19.97 18.63
C THR A 160 -3.72 18.47 18.89
N SER A 161 -2.72 17.69 18.51
CA SER A 161 -2.73 16.22 18.61
C SER A 161 -2.62 15.72 20.06
N CYS A 162 -3.16 14.56 20.34
CA CYS A 162 -2.85 13.78 21.53
C CYS A 162 -1.55 13.02 21.29
N LEU A 163 -0.44 13.51 21.85
CA LEU A 163 0.91 12.99 21.56
C LEU A 163 1.09 11.51 21.90
N GLU A 164 0.52 11.05 23.03
CA GLU A 164 0.61 9.64 23.42
C GLU A 164 -0.09 8.73 22.41
N ARG A 165 -1.30 9.11 21.98
CA ARG A 165 -2.03 8.38 20.95
C ARG A 165 -1.30 8.45 19.61
N ALA A 166 -0.81 9.62 19.21
CA ALA A 166 -0.06 9.79 17.99
C ALA A 166 1.17 8.88 17.94
N ALA A 167 1.97 8.86 19.02
CA ALA A 167 3.14 8.01 19.12
C ALA A 167 2.79 6.52 19.01
N GLN A 168 1.74 6.06 19.70
CA GLN A 168 1.28 4.66 19.65
C GLN A 168 0.84 4.26 18.23
N GLN A 169 0.05 5.13 17.54
CA GLN A 169 -0.45 4.85 16.20
C GLN A 169 0.67 4.88 15.16
N VAL A 170 1.60 5.81 15.26
CA VAL A 170 2.77 5.90 14.39
C VAL A 170 3.69 4.68 14.59
N ILE A 171 3.94 4.26 15.82
CA ILE A 171 4.72 3.03 16.08
C ILE A 171 4.00 1.81 15.49
N LEU A 172 2.70 1.69 15.70
CA LEU A 172 1.91 0.59 15.17
C LEU A 172 2.06 0.45 13.65
N GLY A 173 1.89 1.55 12.92
CA GLY A 173 1.97 1.52 11.46
C GLY A 173 3.41 1.42 10.92
N ALA A 174 4.36 2.17 11.50
CA ALA A 174 5.76 2.14 11.08
C ALA A 174 6.50 0.83 11.43
N SER A 175 6.04 0.09 12.43
CA SER A 175 6.61 -1.21 12.79
C SER A 175 5.88 -2.39 12.15
N TYR A 176 4.67 -2.17 11.63
CA TYR A 176 3.87 -3.26 11.07
C TYR A 176 4.62 -3.93 9.92
N ASP A 177 4.78 -5.25 10.07
CA ASP A 177 5.49 -6.09 9.10
C ASP A 177 6.90 -5.57 8.76
N ASN A 178 7.61 -5.06 9.75
CA ASN A 178 8.93 -4.43 9.60
C ASN A 178 8.97 -3.31 8.54
N ASN A 179 7.87 -2.58 8.43
CA ASN A 179 7.70 -1.45 7.51
C ASN A 179 7.80 -1.81 6.00
N VAL A 180 7.54 -3.07 5.62
CA VAL A 180 7.50 -3.44 4.19
C VAL A 180 6.17 -3.11 3.52
N LEU A 181 5.16 -2.69 4.31
CA LEU A 181 3.86 -2.29 3.78
C LEU A 181 3.97 -0.91 3.13
N CYS A 182 3.51 -0.79 1.87
CA CYS A 182 3.61 0.45 1.10
C CYS A 182 2.78 1.62 1.66
N ILE A 183 1.77 1.34 2.49
CA ILE A 183 0.98 2.36 3.22
C ILE A 183 1.60 2.73 4.57
N GLY A 184 2.60 1.97 5.05
CA GLY A 184 3.20 2.15 6.39
C GLY A 184 3.89 3.51 6.51
N GLU A 185 3.79 4.12 7.68
CA GLU A 185 4.43 5.39 8.01
C GLU A 185 5.95 5.31 7.75
N LYS A 186 6.48 6.16 6.88
CA LYS A 186 7.90 6.17 6.52
C LYS A 186 8.68 7.28 7.20
N GLU A 187 8.08 8.45 7.37
CA GLU A 187 8.66 9.61 8.04
C GLU A 187 7.58 10.40 8.78
N VAL A 188 7.99 11.14 9.80
CA VAL A 188 7.10 11.98 10.61
C VAL A 188 7.63 13.40 10.68
N PHE A 189 6.79 14.36 10.30
CA PHE A 189 7.00 15.79 10.47
C PHE A 189 6.30 16.27 11.73
N VAL A 190 7.01 16.89 12.66
CA VAL A 190 6.49 17.28 13.96
C VAL A 190 6.79 18.75 14.24
N LEU A 191 5.77 19.50 14.68
CA LEU A 191 5.94 20.92 15.02
C LEU A 191 6.94 21.10 16.17
N ASP A 192 7.85 22.05 16.04
CA ASP A 192 8.93 22.34 16.98
C ASP A 192 8.45 22.44 18.45
N ARG A 193 7.35 23.17 18.68
CA ARG A 193 6.80 23.38 20.04
C ARG A 193 6.37 22.11 20.78
N ILE A 194 6.15 20.99 20.07
CA ILE A 194 5.75 19.70 20.64
C ILE A 194 6.78 18.60 20.37
N PHE A 195 7.84 18.91 19.66
CA PHE A 195 8.78 17.93 19.12
C PHE A 195 9.41 17.05 20.21
N ASP A 196 10.02 17.67 21.22
CA ASP A 196 10.69 16.90 22.28
C ASP A 196 9.69 16.08 23.12
N ALA A 197 8.48 16.60 23.31
CA ALA A 197 7.41 15.86 23.98
C ALA A 197 6.93 14.65 23.15
N PHE A 198 6.90 14.78 21.82
CA PHE A 198 6.56 13.67 20.94
C PHE A 198 7.65 12.59 20.91
N LEU A 199 8.95 12.98 20.87
CA LEU A 199 10.04 12.01 20.99
C LEU A 199 9.98 11.24 22.32
N ALA A 200 9.71 11.92 23.43
CA ALA A 200 9.51 11.27 24.72
C ALA A 200 8.29 10.33 24.72
N ALA A 201 7.22 10.67 24.00
CA ALA A 201 6.05 9.81 23.84
C ALA A 201 6.36 8.54 23.02
N LEU A 202 7.22 8.64 21.99
CA LEU A 202 7.71 7.48 21.22
C LEU A 202 8.53 6.54 22.13
N GLU A 203 9.46 7.07 22.93
CA GLU A 203 10.26 6.29 23.87
C GLU A 203 9.37 5.60 24.93
N LYS A 204 8.44 6.35 25.52
CA LYS A 204 7.46 5.82 26.49
C LYS A 204 6.60 4.70 25.90
N SER A 205 6.33 4.76 24.59
CA SER A 205 5.56 3.75 23.85
C SER A 205 6.41 2.57 23.34
N GLY A 206 7.70 2.50 23.73
CA GLY A 206 8.57 1.36 23.48
C GLY A 206 9.49 1.46 22.26
N ALA A 207 9.49 2.56 21.53
CA ALA A 207 10.46 2.78 20.46
C ALA A 207 11.84 3.14 21.03
N CYS A 208 12.91 2.76 20.34
CA CYS A 208 14.29 3.02 20.76
C CYS A 208 14.89 4.15 19.94
N ARG A 209 15.30 5.23 20.65
CA ARG A 209 15.94 6.40 20.04
C ARG A 209 17.41 6.13 19.72
N LEU A 210 17.84 6.50 18.52
CA LEU A 210 19.25 6.50 18.11
C LEU A 210 19.88 7.89 18.32
N SER A 211 21.13 7.90 18.76
CA SER A 211 21.96 9.11 18.71
C SER A 211 22.41 9.41 17.27
N SER A 212 22.88 10.64 17.02
CA SER A 212 23.36 11.04 15.69
C SER A 212 24.45 10.11 15.14
N ALA A 213 25.38 9.66 16.01
CA ALA A 213 26.43 8.73 15.59
C ALA A 213 25.90 7.32 15.26
N GLN A 214 24.82 6.88 15.91
CA GLN A 214 24.14 5.61 15.61
C GLN A 214 23.30 5.70 14.35
N LEU A 215 22.62 6.84 14.14
CA LEU A 215 21.91 7.14 12.89
C LEU A 215 22.86 7.12 11.70
N GLU A 216 24.03 7.78 11.80
CA GLU A 216 25.03 7.80 10.72
C GLU A 216 25.49 6.38 10.35
N ARG A 217 25.80 5.53 11.33
CA ARG A 217 26.15 4.12 11.08
C ARG A 217 25.02 3.35 10.41
N LEU A 218 23.78 3.53 10.86
CA LEU A 218 22.63 2.88 10.25
C LEU A 218 22.42 3.37 8.81
N THR A 219 22.59 4.66 8.54
CA THR A 219 22.48 5.26 7.21
C THR A 219 23.50 4.67 6.24
N GLN A 220 24.76 4.55 6.67
CA GLN A 220 25.83 3.94 5.87
C GLN A 220 25.58 2.44 5.59
N ALA A 221 24.95 1.73 6.52
CA ALA A 221 24.57 0.33 6.30
C ALA A 221 23.32 0.18 5.41
N ALA A 222 22.37 1.11 5.53
CA ALA A 222 21.07 1.04 4.86
C ALA A 222 21.08 1.56 3.42
N PHE A 223 22.02 2.44 3.07
CA PHE A 223 22.09 3.05 1.75
C PHE A 223 23.48 2.94 1.12
N THR A 224 23.49 2.80 -0.20
CA THR A 224 24.67 3.01 -1.02
C THR A 224 24.48 4.28 -1.84
N PHE A 225 25.55 5.04 -2.01
CA PHE A 225 25.55 6.29 -2.77
C PHE A 225 26.42 6.10 -4.03
N PRO A 226 25.84 5.62 -5.14
CA PRO A 226 26.60 5.42 -6.36
C PRO A 226 27.10 6.78 -6.88
N PRO A 227 28.28 6.85 -7.55
CA PRO A 227 28.76 8.09 -8.15
C PRO A 227 27.75 8.58 -9.20
N GLY A 228 27.35 9.85 -9.08
CA GLY A 228 26.40 10.47 -10.01
C GLY A 228 26.93 10.54 -11.43
N HIS A 229 26.10 10.24 -12.41
CA HIS A 229 26.40 10.51 -13.82
C HIS A 229 26.21 12.02 -14.09
N GLY A 230 27.28 12.70 -14.49
CA GLY A 230 27.19 14.10 -14.91
C GLY A 230 27.34 15.16 -13.80
N GLY A 231 27.94 14.84 -12.64
CA GLY A 231 28.29 15.83 -11.59
C GLY A 231 27.15 16.17 -10.61
N GLY A 232 26.00 15.48 -10.65
CA GLY A 232 24.94 15.54 -9.63
C GLY A 232 25.14 14.50 -8.52
N CYS A 233 24.59 14.73 -7.33
CA CYS A 233 24.48 13.68 -6.30
C CYS A 233 23.56 12.58 -6.84
N ALA A 234 24.06 11.33 -6.87
CA ALA A 234 23.21 10.21 -7.24
C ALA A 234 22.17 9.95 -6.15
N GLU A 235 20.98 9.51 -6.56
CA GLU A 235 19.97 9.08 -5.62
C GLU A 235 20.50 7.92 -4.77
N PRO A 236 20.25 7.91 -3.45
CA PRO A 236 20.65 6.82 -2.58
C PRO A 236 19.91 5.54 -2.96
N VAL A 237 20.60 4.41 -2.93
CA VAL A 237 20.03 3.09 -3.23
C VAL A 237 19.90 2.29 -1.95
N VAL A 238 18.70 1.85 -1.64
CA VAL A 238 18.37 1.06 -0.45
C VAL A 238 19.08 -0.30 -0.49
N ASN A 239 19.77 -0.64 0.60
CA ASN A 239 20.40 -1.96 0.77
C ASN A 239 19.35 -3.05 0.96
N ARG A 240 19.15 -3.86 -0.07
CA ARG A 240 18.15 -4.95 -0.07
C ARG A 240 18.35 -5.98 1.04
N ALA A 241 19.55 -6.11 1.59
CA ALA A 241 19.82 -7.04 2.68
C ALA A 241 19.17 -6.63 4.00
N LEU A 242 18.82 -5.35 4.18
CA LEU A 242 18.16 -4.82 5.38
C LEU A 242 16.64 -4.66 5.23
N ILE A 243 16.10 -4.74 4.02
CA ILE A 243 14.65 -4.64 3.78
C ILE A 243 13.91 -5.73 4.58
N GLY A 244 12.94 -5.31 5.37
CA GLY A 244 12.07 -6.19 6.15
C GLY A 244 12.78 -6.97 7.28
N LYS A 245 14.01 -6.61 7.62
CA LYS A 245 14.73 -7.21 8.74
C LYS A 245 14.16 -6.71 10.08
N ASP A 246 14.28 -7.58 11.09
CA ASP A 246 13.84 -7.25 12.44
C ASP A 246 14.74 -6.20 13.10
N VAL A 247 14.18 -5.46 14.06
CA VAL A 247 14.88 -4.39 14.81
C VAL A 247 16.26 -4.81 15.33
N PRO A 248 16.50 -6.00 15.88
CA PRO A 248 17.85 -6.40 16.32
C PRO A 248 18.94 -6.32 15.24
N VAL A 249 18.58 -6.60 13.97
CA VAL A 249 19.54 -6.52 12.84
C VAL A 249 19.91 -5.07 12.57
N LEU A 250 18.91 -4.17 12.57
CA LEU A 250 19.15 -2.74 12.40
C LEU A 250 19.90 -2.15 13.60
N ALA A 251 19.56 -2.57 14.82
CA ALA A 251 20.23 -2.16 16.03
C ALA A 251 21.72 -2.55 16.03
N GLN A 252 22.03 -3.76 15.56
CA GLN A 252 23.42 -4.19 15.36
C GLN A 252 24.15 -3.31 14.33
N ALA A 253 23.52 -3.00 13.21
CA ALA A 253 24.08 -2.12 12.19
C ALA A 253 24.32 -0.69 12.71
N ALA A 254 23.41 -0.18 13.54
CA ALA A 254 23.55 1.12 14.21
C ALA A 254 24.55 1.10 15.38
N GLY A 255 24.96 -0.06 15.86
CA GLY A 255 25.79 -0.21 17.06
C GLY A 255 25.06 0.23 18.33
N VAL A 256 23.77 -0.11 18.45
CA VAL A 256 22.93 0.14 19.61
C VAL A 256 22.44 -1.17 20.23
N ASN A 257 22.34 -1.21 21.55
CA ASN A 257 21.72 -2.32 22.27
C ASN A 257 20.25 -1.96 22.53
N ALA A 258 19.36 -2.28 21.58
CA ALA A 258 17.92 -2.06 21.76
C ALA A 258 17.34 -3.10 22.72
N PRO A 259 16.44 -2.70 23.65
CA PRO A 259 15.75 -3.64 24.54
C PRO A 259 15.03 -4.75 23.75
N ALA A 260 14.92 -5.92 24.34
CA ALA A 260 14.16 -7.03 23.73
C ALA A 260 12.69 -6.62 23.54
N GLY A 261 12.13 -6.92 22.37
CA GLY A 261 10.75 -6.55 22.03
C GLY A 261 10.57 -5.11 21.54
N THR A 262 11.65 -4.31 21.38
CA THR A 262 11.56 -2.99 20.74
C THR A 262 10.92 -3.12 19.35
N PRO A 263 9.79 -2.45 19.09
CA PRO A 263 9.09 -2.58 17.81
C PRO A 263 9.73 -1.74 16.70
N LEU A 264 10.37 -0.61 17.05
CA LEU A 264 10.80 0.42 16.12
C LEU A 264 12.05 1.16 16.64
N LEU A 265 12.99 1.44 15.77
CA LEU A 265 14.06 2.43 16.00
C LEU A 265 13.62 3.78 15.43
N PHE A 266 14.06 4.88 16.02
CA PHE A 266 13.80 6.21 15.49
C PHE A 266 14.95 7.19 15.79
N ALA A 267 15.02 8.27 15.00
CA ALA A 267 15.94 9.37 15.22
C ALA A 267 15.37 10.69 14.70
N GLU A 268 15.83 11.80 15.26
CA GLU A 268 15.67 13.13 14.66
C GLU A 268 16.54 13.22 13.40
N THR A 269 15.97 13.71 12.31
CA THR A 269 16.63 13.85 11.01
C THR A 269 16.26 15.18 10.35
N GLU A 270 17.10 15.61 9.41
CA GLU A 270 16.74 16.67 8.48
C GLU A 270 15.78 16.17 7.40
N ALA A 271 14.99 17.07 6.82
CA ALA A 271 14.01 16.71 5.79
C ALA A 271 14.61 16.09 4.51
N ASN A 272 15.86 16.41 4.20
CA ASN A 272 16.60 15.87 3.05
C ASN A 272 17.35 14.56 3.34
N HIS A 273 17.18 14.00 4.53
CA HIS A 273 17.86 12.76 4.92
C HIS A 273 17.38 11.57 4.06
N PRO A 274 18.25 10.62 3.65
CA PRO A 274 17.86 9.47 2.82
C PRO A 274 16.70 8.67 3.36
N PHE A 275 16.62 8.45 4.67
CA PHE A 275 15.49 7.78 5.31
C PHE A 275 14.15 8.53 5.21
N VAL A 276 14.17 9.83 4.94
CA VAL A 276 12.96 10.63 4.70
C VAL A 276 12.55 10.59 3.23
N GLN A 277 13.56 10.59 2.34
CA GLN A 277 13.32 10.75 0.91
C GLN A 277 13.07 9.43 0.16
N GLU A 278 13.48 8.28 0.74
CA GLU A 278 13.38 6.98 0.08
C GLU A 278 12.47 6.01 0.82
N GLU A 279 11.67 5.23 0.08
CA GLU A 279 10.89 4.12 0.62
C GLU A 279 11.85 3.04 1.16
N GLN A 280 12.26 3.16 2.43
CA GLN A 280 13.35 2.36 3.00
C GLN A 280 12.93 0.95 3.45
N MET A 281 11.64 0.71 3.72
CA MET A 281 11.06 -0.60 4.09
C MET A 281 11.78 -1.30 5.26
N MET A 282 12.08 -0.55 6.31
CA MET A 282 12.78 -1.01 7.53
C MET A 282 12.05 -0.48 8.77
N PRO A 283 12.08 -1.17 9.92
CA PRO A 283 11.48 -0.68 11.17
C PRO A 283 12.35 0.41 11.82
N PHE A 284 12.57 1.48 11.06
CA PHE A 284 13.22 2.73 11.46
C PHE A 284 12.37 3.91 11.03
N LEU A 285 12.20 4.90 11.90
CA LEU A 285 11.38 6.08 11.66
C LEU A 285 12.22 7.36 11.78
N PRO A 286 12.47 8.09 10.70
CA PRO A 286 13.01 9.43 10.75
C PRO A 286 11.94 10.40 11.24
N VAL A 287 12.31 11.29 12.16
CA VAL A 287 11.44 12.32 12.73
C VAL A 287 12.02 13.69 12.42
N VAL A 288 11.28 14.46 11.65
CA VAL A 288 11.71 15.78 11.15
C VAL A 288 11.03 16.88 11.95
N ARG A 289 11.84 17.82 12.47
CA ARG A 289 11.38 19.00 13.17
C ARG A 289 10.97 20.09 12.16
N VAL A 290 9.76 20.65 12.30
CA VAL A 290 9.25 21.72 11.43
C VAL A 290 8.70 22.87 12.27
N ARG A 291 8.81 24.10 11.74
CA ARG A 291 8.41 25.33 12.46
C ARG A 291 6.93 25.62 12.37
N SER A 292 6.29 25.18 11.30
CA SER A 292 4.86 25.42 11.06
C SER A 292 4.20 24.22 10.37
N VAL A 293 2.86 24.22 10.36
CA VAL A 293 2.06 23.22 9.66
C VAL A 293 2.30 23.26 8.16
N GLU A 294 2.46 24.43 7.58
CA GLU A 294 2.73 24.65 6.16
C GLU A 294 4.08 24.05 5.77
N GLU A 295 5.12 24.27 6.59
CA GLU A 295 6.44 23.65 6.38
C GLU A 295 6.35 22.13 6.48
N GLY A 296 5.59 21.59 7.43
CA GLY A 296 5.36 20.15 7.58
C GLY A 296 4.60 19.56 6.39
N ILE A 297 3.57 20.24 5.88
CA ILE A 297 2.82 19.82 4.69
C ILE A 297 3.73 19.82 3.45
N GLU A 298 4.53 20.87 3.28
CA GLU A 298 5.45 20.95 2.13
C GLU A 298 6.56 19.88 2.21
N GLY A 299 7.13 19.65 3.40
CA GLY A 299 8.06 18.54 3.63
C GLY A 299 7.45 17.18 3.30
N ALA A 300 6.22 16.94 3.76
CA ALA A 300 5.46 15.73 3.47
C ALA A 300 5.19 15.56 1.96
N ARG A 301 4.82 16.65 1.26
CA ARG A 301 4.59 16.64 -0.19
C ARG A 301 5.85 16.29 -0.98
N ILE A 302 7.01 16.80 -0.55
CA ILE A 302 8.29 16.48 -1.17
C ILE A 302 8.67 15.01 -0.92
N ALA A 303 8.55 14.55 0.33
CA ALA A 303 8.88 13.17 0.71
C ALA A 303 7.97 12.13 0.03
N GLU A 304 6.68 12.44 -0.16
CA GLU A 304 5.70 11.58 -0.84
C GLU A 304 6.00 11.41 -2.34
N ARG A 305 6.81 12.27 -2.93
CA ARG A 305 7.36 12.18 -4.31
C ARG A 305 6.31 12.10 -5.42
N GLY A 306 5.05 12.45 -5.16
CA GLY A 306 3.96 12.39 -6.13
C GLY A 306 3.44 10.98 -6.42
N TYR A 307 3.75 10.01 -5.58
CA TYR A 307 3.17 8.66 -5.65
C TYR A 307 1.66 8.65 -5.40
N LYS A 308 1.14 9.65 -4.69
CA LYS A 308 -0.28 9.81 -4.29
C LYS A 308 -0.82 8.59 -3.57
N HIS A 309 0.07 7.97 -2.76
CA HIS A 309 -0.23 6.68 -2.14
C HIS A 309 -1.03 6.86 -0.84
N SER A 310 -0.39 7.26 0.22
CA SER A 310 -0.98 7.35 1.56
C SER A 310 -0.36 8.51 2.32
N ALA A 311 -1.14 9.12 3.23
CA ALA A 311 -0.64 10.09 4.19
C ALA A 311 -1.44 10.04 5.48
N MET A 312 -0.82 10.38 6.59
CA MET A 312 -1.44 10.42 7.90
C MET A 312 -1.26 11.78 8.56
N ILE A 313 -2.27 12.20 9.33
CA ILE A 313 -2.18 13.39 10.16
C ILE A 313 -2.71 13.10 11.56
N HIS A 314 -1.96 13.50 12.57
CA HIS A 314 -2.44 13.56 13.95
C HIS A 314 -2.73 15.01 14.30
N SER A 315 -4.02 15.33 14.35
CA SER A 315 -4.53 16.69 14.51
C SER A 315 -5.97 16.66 15.02
N HIS A 316 -6.40 17.73 15.68
CA HIS A 316 -7.80 18.05 15.95
C HIS A 316 -8.23 19.34 15.23
N ASP A 317 -7.36 19.95 14.44
CA ASP A 317 -7.65 21.13 13.63
C ASP A 317 -8.11 20.70 12.22
N VAL A 318 -9.38 20.96 11.90
CA VAL A 318 -9.99 20.61 10.61
C VAL A 318 -9.34 21.37 9.45
N ALA A 319 -8.85 22.60 9.69
CA ALA A 319 -8.19 23.38 8.65
C ALA A 319 -6.85 22.74 8.25
N ASN A 320 -6.04 22.32 9.23
CA ASN A 320 -4.77 21.62 9.00
C ASN A 320 -4.99 20.30 8.27
N MET A 321 -5.98 19.50 8.70
CA MET A 321 -6.34 18.27 8.03
C MET A 321 -6.74 18.49 6.57
N THR A 322 -7.57 19.51 6.34
CA THR A 322 -8.04 19.85 4.98
C THR A 322 -6.88 20.33 4.11
N ALA A 323 -5.99 21.18 4.66
CA ALA A 323 -4.82 21.68 3.94
C ALA A 323 -3.90 20.53 3.49
N MET A 324 -3.56 19.62 4.40
CA MET A 324 -2.70 18.48 4.08
C MET A 324 -3.35 17.54 3.06
N ALA A 325 -4.62 17.19 3.25
CA ALA A 325 -5.35 16.31 2.32
C ALA A 325 -5.36 16.88 0.89
N LYS A 326 -5.60 18.18 0.74
CA LYS A 326 -5.59 18.88 -0.56
C LYS A 326 -4.19 18.97 -1.16
N ALA A 327 -3.16 19.17 -0.35
CA ALA A 327 -1.79 19.30 -0.83
C ALA A 327 -1.18 18.01 -1.34
N LEU A 328 -1.51 16.89 -0.69
CA LEU A 328 -0.94 15.57 -1.02
C LEU A 328 -1.81 14.78 -2.01
N GLU A 329 -3.13 14.97 -2.00
CA GLU A 329 -4.08 14.25 -2.87
C GLU A 329 -3.87 12.73 -2.89
N THR A 330 -3.52 12.15 -1.75
CA THR A 330 -3.23 10.72 -1.63
C THR A 330 -4.48 9.86 -1.71
N THR A 331 -4.32 8.63 -2.19
CA THR A 331 -5.39 7.63 -2.25
C THR A 331 -5.94 7.29 -0.87
N LEU A 332 -5.07 7.16 0.12
CA LEU A 332 -5.43 6.98 1.52
C LEU A 332 -5.00 8.20 2.32
N PHE A 333 -5.94 8.76 3.07
CA PHE A 333 -5.66 9.84 4.02
C PHE A 333 -6.26 9.48 5.38
N VAL A 334 -5.41 9.23 6.37
CA VAL A 334 -5.83 8.79 7.70
C VAL A 334 -5.63 9.89 8.74
N LYS A 335 -6.64 10.12 9.56
CA LYS A 335 -6.61 11.07 10.66
C LYS A 335 -6.61 10.36 12.00
N ASN A 336 -5.63 10.69 12.87
CA ASN A 336 -5.53 10.20 14.27
C ASN A 336 -5.55 8.67 14.42
N GLY A 337 -5.07 7.96 13.41
CA GLY A 337 -4.92 6.51 13.37
C GLY A 337 -3.65 6.11 12.65
N SER A 338 -3.30 4.82 12.71
CA SER A 338 -2.22 4.27 11.90
C SER A 338 -2.68 4.07 10.44
N CYS A 339 -1.74 3.86 9.55
CA CYS A 339 -1.99 3.52 8.14
C CYS A 339 -2.99 2.36 7.98
N LEU A 340 -3.03 1.43 8.94
CA LEU A 340 -3.91 0.25 8.91
C LEU A 340 -5.40 0.61 8.94
N ALA A 341 -5.74 1.75 9.53
CA ALA A 341 -7.12 2.26 9.53
C ALA A 341 -7.62 2.53 8.10
N GLY A 342 -6.72 2.89 7.18
CA GLY A 342 -7.04 3.04 5.76
C GLY A 342 -7.43 1.74 5.05
N LEU A 343 -7.11 0.59 5.65
CA LEU A 343 -7.54 -0.75 5.18
C LEU A 343 -8.63 -1.37 6.07
N GLY A 344 -9.35 -0.56 6.85
CA GLY A 344 -10.45 -1.01 7.71
C GLY A 344 -10.00 -1.64 9.04
N ASN A 345 -8.70 -1.71 9.33
CA ASN A 345 -8.22 -2.20 10.61
C ASN A 345 -8.04 -1.05 11.60
N GLY A 346 -9.00 -0.90 12.50
CA GLY A 346 -9.09 0.24 13.41
C GLY A 346 -9.70 1.50 12.78
N GLY A 347 -10.31 1.38 11.60
CA GLY A 347 -11.07 2.39 10.88
C GLY A 347 -12.26 1.77 10.16
N GLU A 348 -13.13 2.60 9.60
CA GLU A 348 -14.26 2.15 8.77
C GLU A 348 -13.82 1.89 7.33
N GLY A 349 -14.42 0.90 6.68
CA GLY A 349 -14.18 0.60 5.27
C GLY A 349 -13.80 -0.86 5.00
N TYR A 350 -13.53 -1.14 3.74
CA TYR A 350 -13.12 -2.46 3.29
C TYR A 350 -11.60 -2.55 3.09
N SER A 351 -11.11 -3.78 3.03
CA SER A 351 -9.68 -4.08 2.85
C SER A 351 -9.40 -4.59 1.44
N ASN A 352 -8.26 -4.20 0.89
CA ASN A 352 -7.62 -4.86 -0.26
C ASN A 352 -6.13 -4.52 -0.28
N PHE A 353 -5.30 -5.48 -0.70
CA PHE A 353 -3.85 -5.30 -0.82
C PHE A 353 -3.40 -4.89 -2.24
N SER A 354 -4.33 -4.65 -3.15
CA SER A 354 -4.09 -3.95 -4.42
C SER A 354 -4.64 -2.53 -4.30
N ILE A 355 -3.73 -1.57 -4.05
CA ILE A 355 -4.04 -0.15 -3.89
C ILE A 355 -3.52 0.56 -5.13
N ALA A 356 -4.41 0.73 -6.11
CA ALA A 356 -4.06 1.22 -7.44
C ALA A 356 -3.91 2.75 -7.46
N THR A 357 -2.80 3.22 -6.94
CA THR A 357 -2.46 4.64 -6.82
C THR A 357 -2.03 5.23 -8.16
N THR A 358 -1.20 4.50 -8.92
CA THR A 358 -0.64 4.98 -10.19
C THR A 358 -1.71 5.21 -11.25
N THR A 359 -2.75 4.37 -11.29
CA THR A 359 -3.86 4.46 -12.28
C THR A 359 -5.13 5.07 -11.69
N GLY A 360 -5.19 5.29 -10.37
CA GLY A 360 -6.21 6.10 -9.72
C GLY A 360 -7.47 5.35 -9.29
N GLU A 361 -7.54 4.01 -9.40
CA GLU A 361 -8.68 3.23 -8.93
C GLU A 361 -8.76 3.14 -7.39
N GLY A 362 -7.68 3.46 -6.70
CA GLY A 362 -7.60 3.42 -5.24
C GLY A 362 -7.57 1.99 -4.71
N ILE A 363 -8.22 1.76 -3.54
CA ILE A 363 -8.36 0.42 -2.98
C ILE A 363 -9.25 -0.41 -3.89
N CYS A 364 -8.68 -1.44 -4.53
CA CYS A 364 -9.41 -2.29 -5.47
C CYS A 364 -10.56 -3.03 -4.78
N ASN A 365 -11.63 -3.25 -5.54
CA ASN A 365 -12.79 -4.01 -5.14
C ASN A 365 -13.40 -4.69 -6.39
N PRO A 366 -14.47 -5.49 -6.30
CA PRO A 366 -15.02 -6.15 -7.48
C PRO A 366 -15.37 -5.22 -8.63
N ARG A 367 -15.86 -3.99 -8.36
CA ARG A 367 -16.15 -3.02 -9.44
C ARG A 367 -14.93 -2.64 -10.26
N THR A 368 -13.74 -2.58 -9.65
CA THR A 368 -12.47 -2.31 -10.34
C THR A 368 -12.24 -3.27 -11.51
N PHE A 369 -12.72 -4.51 -11.36
CA PHE A 369 -12.51 -5.61 -12.30
C PHE A 369 -13.75 -5.87 -13.19
N THR A 370 -14.59 -4.86 -13.39
CA THR A 370 -15.77 -4.94 -14.26
C THR A 370 -15.77 -3.84 -15.31
N ARG A 371 -16.58 -4.06 -16.34
CA ARG A 371 -16.99 -3.05 -17.33
C ARG A 371 -18.49 -2.84 -17.24
N MET A 372 -18.95 -1.61 -17.36
CA MET A 372 -20.37 -1.29 -17.30
C MET A 372 -21.08 -1.69 -18.61
N ARG A 373 -22.25 -2.27 -18.46
CA ARG A 373 -23.17 -2.55 -19.56
C ARG A 373 -24.50 -1.87 -19.27
N ARG A 374 -25.11 -1.31 -20.30
CA ARG A 374 -26.42 -0.66 -20.22
C ARG A 374 -27.42 -1.35 -21.12
N CYS A 375 -28.57 -1.71 -20.57
CA CYS A 375 -29.75 -2.16 -21.31
C CYS A 375 -30.82 -1.07 -21.21
N VAL A 376 -31.36 -0.64 -22.33
CA VAL A 376 -32.40 0.38 -22.39
C VAL A 376 -33.66 -0.21 -23.02
N MET A 377 -34.75 -0.15 -22.29
CA MET A 377 -36.08 -0.49 -22.77
C MET A 377 -36.87 0.79 -22.95
N VAL A 378 -37.25 1.10 -24.17
CA VAL A 378 -37.88 2.36 -24.55
C VAL A 378 -39.41 2.17 -24.62
N ASP A 379 -40.16 3.24 -24.40
CA ASP A 379 -41.63 3.32 -24.46
C ASP A 379 -42.37 2.64 -23.30
N LYS A 380 -43.33 3.34 -22.76
CA LYS A 380 -44.47 2.95 -21.89
C LYS A 380 -44.24 1.87 -20.83
N LEU A 381 -43.09 1.79 -20.20
CA LEU A 381 -42.83 0.81 -19.14
C LEU A 381 -42.79 1.43 -17.73
N ARG A 382 -43.49 2.54 -17.52
CA ARG A 382 -43.63 3.14 -16.20
C ARG A 382 -44.81 2.48 -15.47
N ILE A 383 -44.53 1.86 -14.33
CA ILE A 383 -45.53 1.09 -13.56
C ILE A 383 -46.05 1.91 -12.38
N PHE A 384 -45.29 2.89 -11.88
CA PHE A 384 -45.64 3.74 -10.74
C PHE A 384 -45.04 5.16 -10.88
#